data_491ee8d1a194325bf12e10c4f509192f
#
_entry.id   491ee8d1a194325bf12e10c4f509192f
#
_cell.length_a   1.000
_cell.length_b   1.000
_cell.length_c   1.000
_cell.angle_alpha   90.00
_cell.angle_beta   90.00
_cell.angle_gamma   90.00
#
_symmetry.space_group_name_H-M   'P 1'
#
loop_
_entity.id
_entity.type
_entity.pdbx_description
1 polymer ?
#
loop_
_entity_poly.entity_id
_entity_poly.type
_entity_poly.pdbx_seq_one_letter_code
_entity_poly.pdbx_strand_id
1 'polypeptide(L)'
;MLEINNVSKHYTLKQKIYGNDALKQIDLTIGSGEIVGLFGENGAGKTTLMKCILGFLPYQGQITLDGAPITHSNIERLSFATSEHSLFPNLTAEAHRQFYQEHFPRFIDKRFTGLMDFFELPMHKPLRGFSTGQKNQFEVILALCQGADYILMDEPFAGNDIFNREDFYKV
;
A
#
# COMPACT_ATOMS: atom_id res chain seq x y z
N MET A 1 9.89 9.50 -11.12
CA MET A 1 8.92 10.48 -10.60
C MET A 1 7.52 9.92 -10.78
N LEU A 2 6.69 9.94 -9.72
CA LEU A 2 5.27 9.60 -9.80
C LEU A 2 4.47 10.88 -10.00
N GLU A 3 3.72 10.97 -11.08
CA GLU A 3 2.98 12.16 -11.46
C GLU A 3 1.49 11.84 -11.58
N ILE A 4 0.67 12.67 -10.99
CA ILE A 4 -0.78 12.60 -10.97
C ILE A 4 -1.27 13.92 -11.53
N ASN A 5 -1.94 13.89 -12.69
CA ASN A 5 -2.32 15.08 -13.44
C ASN A 5 -3.82 15.07 -13.69
N ASN A 6 -4.51 16.06 -13.12
CA ASN A 6 -5.94 16.32 -13.27
C ASN A 6 -6.81 15.07 -13.02
N VAL A 7 -6.46 14.29 -11.97
CA VAL A 7 -7.15 13.03 -11.67
C VAL A 7 -8.48 13.31 -10.98
N SER A 8 -9.55 12.75 -11.57
CA SER A 8 -10.90 12.80 -11.02
C SER A 8 -11.53 11.42 -10.97
N LYS A 9 -12.33 11.16 -9.93
CA LYS A 9 -13.04 9.92 -9.72
C LYS A 9 -14.45 10.16 -9.21
N HIS A 10 -15.43 9.67 -10.00
CA HIS A 10 -16.83 9.65 -9.61
C HIS A 10 -17.25 8.20 -9.30
N TYR A 11 -18.03 8.02 -8.25
CA TYR A 11 -18.75 6.77 -8.01
C TYR A 11 -20.19 6.91 -8.49
N THR A 12 -20.57 6.19 -9.54
CA THR A 12 -21.94 6.06 -9.99
C THR A 12 -22.63 4.96 -9.20
N LEU A 13 -23.46 5.32 -8.24
CA LEU A 13 -24.42 4.39 -7.68
C LEU A 13 -25.57 4.25 -8.67
N LYS A 14 -25.94 3.00 -9.02
CA LYS A 14 -27.06 2.65 -9.93
C LYS A 14 -28.44 3.18 -9.48
N GLN A 15 -28.56 3.76 -8.30
CA GLN A 15 -29.80 4.36 -7.76
C GLN A 15 -29.44 5.43 -6.73
N LYS A 16 -29.24 6.65 -7.13
CA LYS A 16 -29.56 7.96 -6.51
C LYS A 16 -28.50 9.03 -6.81
N ILE A 17 -28.95 10.03 -7.32
CA ILE A 17 -28.86 11.49 -7.42
C ILE A 17 -27.83 12.25 -6.53
N TYR A 18 -26.92 11.60 -5.86
CA TYR A 18 -25.80 12.25 -5.18
C TYR A 18 -24.51 11.57 -5.63
N GLY A 19 -24.06 11.95 -6.85
CA GLY A 19 -22.69 11.66 -7.28
C GLY A 19 -21.73 12.50 -6.47
N ASN A 20 -21.16 11.96 -5.40
CA ASN A 20 -20.05 12.59 -4.73
C ASN A 20 -18.78 12.27 -5.53
N ASP A 21 -18.12 13.35 -5.99
CA ASP A 21 -16.77 13.27 -6.53
C ASP A 21 -15.83 12.78 -5.42
N ALA A 22 -15.36 11.56 -5.53
CA ALA A 22 -14.40 11.02 -4.57
C ALA A 22 -13.02 11.68 -4.76
N LEU A 23 -12.69 12.05 -6.01
CA LEU A 23 -11.51 12.85 -6.37
C LEU A 23 -11.94 13.90 -7.39
N LYS A 24 -11.42 15.13 -7.25
CA LYS A 24 -11.73 16.24 -8.11
C LYS A 24 -10.47 16.98 -8.53
N GLN A 25 -10.05 16.75 -9.78
CA GLN A 25 -8.92 17.42 -10.41
C GLN A 25 -7.66 17.44 -9.51
N ILE A 26 -7.22 16.25 -9.08
CA ILE A 26 -6.06 16.12 -8.21
C ILE A 26 -4.79 16.21 -9.05
N ASP A 27 -3.91 17.13 -8.67
CA ASP A 27 -2.56 17.28 -9.20
C ASP A 27 -1.56 17.04 -8.06
N LEU A 28 -0.62 16.13 -8.27
CA LEU A 28 0.42 15.78 -7.29
C LEU A 28 1.63 15.20 -8.01
N THR A 29 2.80 15.61 -7.60
CA THR A 29 4.07 15.04 -8.07
C THR A 29 4.88 14.57 -6.88
N ILE A 30 5.41 13.35 -6.95
CA ILE A 30 6.25 12.76 -5.90
C ILE A 30 7.60 12.39 -6.53
N GLY A 31 8.66 13.02 -6.04
CA GLY A 31 10.04 12.78 -6.45
C GLY A 31 10.64 11.53 -5.80
N SER A 32 11.84 11.17 -6.23
CA SER A 32 12.62 10.12 -5.59
C SER A 32 13.13 10.58 -4.22
N GLY A 33 13.01 9.72 -3.21
CA GLY A 33 13.47 10.01 -1.84
C GLY A 33 12.57 10.96 -1.05
N GLU A 34 11.39 11.31 -1.58
CA GLU A 34 10.41 12.13 -0.87
C GLU A 34 9.47 11.27 -0.02
N ILE A 35 9.12 11.78 1.16
CA ILE A 35 8.04 11.25 2.00
C ILE A 35 6.90 12.24 1.97
N VAL A 36 5.76 11.81 1.45
CA VAL A 36 4.56 12.65 1.29
C VAL A 36 3.45 12.16 2.20
N GLY A 37 2.97 13.05 3.10
CA GLY A 37 1.81 12.80 3.94
C GLY A 37 0.52 13.26 3.27
N LEU A 38 -0.42 12.32 3.07
CA LEU A 38 -1.75 12.61 2.55
C LEU A 38 -2.75 12.78 3.71
N PHE A 39 -3.12 14.02 4.00
CA PHE A 39 -4.00 14.37 5.11
C PHE A 39 -5.40 14.73 4.62
N GLY A 40 -6.40 14.46 5.44
CA GLY A 40 -7.80 14.78 5.18
C GLY A 40 -8.75 13.96 6.06
N GLU A 41 -10.00 14.39 6.14
CA GLU A 41 -11.05 13.70 6.90
C GLU A 41 -11.31 12.27 6.35
N ASN A 42 -12.02 11.47 7.15
CA ASN A 42 -12.50 10.17 6.68
C ASN A 42 -13.48 10.37 5.53
N GLY A 43 -13.27 9.65 4.43
CA GLY A 43 -14.04 9.82 3.21
C GLY A 43 -13.53 10.92 2.25
N ALA A 44 -12.45 11.63 2.57
CA ALA A 44 -11.86 12.65 1.68
C ALA A 44 -11.21 12.11 0.39
N GLY A 45 -11.21 10.79 0.18
CA GLY A 45 -10.70 10.17 -1.06
C GLY A 45 -9.26 9.68 -1.00
N LYS A 46 -8.59 9.68 0.15
CA LYS A 46 -7.19 9.22 0.30
C LYS A 46 -6.97 7.80 -0.24
N THR A 47 -7.71 6.84 0.29
CA THR A 47 -7.69 5.43 -0.19
C THR A 47 -8.09 5.32 -1.66
N THR A 48 -9.07 6.13 -2.11
CA THR A 48 -9.50 6.16 -3.52
C THR A 48 -8.36 6.59 -4.43
N LEU A 49 -7.58 7.61 -4.06
CA LEU A 49 -6.43 8.06 -4.83
C LEU A 49 -5.37 6.96 -4.94
N MET A 50 -5.02 6.32 -3.83
CA MET A 50 -4.07 5.21 -3.82
C MET A 50 -4.55 4.04 -4.71
N LYS A 51 -5.83 3.67 -4.64
CA LYS A 51 -6.43 2.63 -5.49
C LYS A 51 -6.45 3.03 -6.98
N CYS A 52 -6.58 4.32 -7.31
CA CYS A 52 -6.42 4.82 -8.68
C CYS A 52 -4.96 4.71 -9.17
N ILE A 53 -3.99 5.10 -8.34
CA ILE A 53 -2.55 4.97 -8.65
C ILE A 53 -2.20 3.50 -8.96
N LEU A 54 -2.72 2.57 -8.18
CA LEU A 54 -2.49 1.13 -8.33
C LEU A 54 -3.30 0.49 -9.48
N GLY A 55 -4.14 1.27 -10.18
CA GLY A 55 -4.97 0.75 -11.27
C GLY A 55 -6.17 -0.09 -10.83
N PHE A 56 -6.47 -0.16 -9.52
CA PHE A 56 -7.63 -0.91 -9.00
C PHE A 56 -8.97 -0.21 -9.31
N LEU A 57 -8.95 1.09 -9.54
CA LEU A 57 -10.13 1.89 -9.84
C LEU A 57 -9.92 2.70 -11.12
N PRO A 58 -10.89 2.71 -12.04
CA PRO A 58 -10.85 3.60 -13.20
C PRO A 58 -11.03 5.06 -12.78
N TYR A 59 -10.33 5.95 -13.44
CA TYR A 59 -10.31 7.39 -13.18
C TYR A 59 -10.25 8.18 -14.48
N GLN A 60 -10.48 9.48 -14.41
CA GLN A 60 -10.21 10.45 -15.49
C GLN A 60 -8.91 11.20 -15.15
N GLY A 61 -8.20 11.68 -16.15
CA GLY A 61 -6.88 12.30 -16.00
C GLY A 61 -5.75 11.33 -16.30
N GLN A 62 -4.57 11.60 -15.79
CA GLN A 62 -3.36 10.83 -16.09
C GLN A 62 -2.54 10.54 -14.82
N ILE A 63 -2.07 9.31 -14.68
CA ILE A 63 -1.09 8.91 -13.66
C ILE A 63 0.07 8.24 -14.37
N THR A 64 1.29 8.73 -14.14
CA THR A 64 2.50 8.24 -14.79
C THR A 64 3.60 7.96 -13.79
N LEU A 65 4.47 7.03 -14.17
CA LEU A 65 5.69 6.69 -13.48
C LEU A 65 6.87 6.95 -14.43
N ASP A 66 7.68 7.99 -14.12
CA ASP A 66 8.74 8.50 -15.00
C ASP A 66 8.24 8.82 -16.43
N GLY A 67 7.08 9.47 -16.53
CA GLY A 67 6.44 9.84 -17.79
C GLY A 67 5.73 8.72 -18.54
N ALA A 68 5.83 7.46 -18.07
CA ALA A 68 5.14 6.31 -18.67
C ALA A 68 3.84 5.97 -17.92
N PRO A 69 2.75 5.59 -18.59
CA PRO A 69 1.55 5.10 -17.93
C PRO A 69 1.84 3.86 -17.07
N ILE A 70 1.11 3.73 -15.96
CA ILE A 70 1.22 2.55 -15.09
C ILE A 70 0.52 1.38 -15.79
N THR A 71 1.27 0.30 -15.99
CA THR A 71 0.84 -0.92 -16.69
C THR A 71 1.40 -2.14 -15.97
N HIS A 72 1.04 -3.35 -16.44
CA HIS A 72 1.61 -4.59 -15.92
C HIS A 72 3.14 -4.67 -15.98
N SER A 73 3.78 -3.92 -16.87
CA SER A 73 5.24 -3.94 -17.05
C SER A 73 5.99 -3.09 -16.02
N ASN A 74 5.33 -2.20 -15.31
CA ASN A 74 5.96 -1.30 -14.33
C ASN A 74 5.23 -1.19 -12.99
N ILE A 75 4.10 -1.89 -12.82
CA ILE A 75 3.32 -1.87 -11.58
C ILE A 75 4.11 -2.45 -10.40
N GLU A 76 5.06 -3.34 -10.62
CA GLU A 76 5.94 -3.91 -9.58
C GLU A 76 6.83 -2.84 -8.90
N ARG A 77 6.98 -1.67 -9.53
CA ARG A 77 7.67 -0.51 -8.97
C ARG A 77 6.85 0.22 -7.89
N LEU A 78 5.59 -0.18 -7.72
CA LEU A 78 4.69 0.29 -6.67
C LEU A 78 4.44 -0.84 -5.67
N SER A 79 4.47 -0.55 -4.39
CA SER A 79 3.99 -1.43 -3.34
C SER A 79 2.90 -0.75 -2.53
N PHE A 80 2.07 -1.55 -1.87
CA PHE A 80 0.92 -1.04 -1.12
C PHE A 80 0.74 -1.80 0.19
N ALA A 81 0.66 -1.07 1.28
CA ALA A 81 0.23 -1.57 2.57
C ALA A 81 -1.11 -0.95 2.95
N THR A 82 -2.08 -1.78 3.32
CA THR A 82 -3.44 -1.35 3.65
C THR A 82 -3.97 -2.05 4.90
N SER A 83 -4.76 -1.35 5.69
CA SER A 83 -5.48 -1.93 6.83
C SER A 83 -6.62 -2.89 6.44
N GLU A 84 -7.00 -2.92 5.16
CA GLU A 84 -8.02 -3.85 4.63
C GLU A 84 -7.53 -5.30 4.51
N HIS A 85 -6.23 -5.54 4.69
CA HIS A 85 -5.55 -6.85 4.62
C HIS A 85 -5.83 -7.66 3.35
N SER A 86 -5.05 -7.41 2.33
CA SER A 86 -5.08 -8.15 1.05
C SER A 86 -4.36 -9.51 1.09
N LEU A 87 -3.90 -9.94 2.26
CA LEU A 87 -3.07 -11.12 2.47
C LEU A 87 -3.89 -12.42 2.47
N PHE A 88 -3.23 -13.54 2.18
CA PHE A 88 -3.83 -14.87 2.22
C PHE A 88 -3.93 -15.40 3.65
N PRO A 89 -5.11 -15.41 4.30
CA PRO A 89 -5.21 -15.65 5.75
C PRO A 89 -4.83 -17.06 6.17
N ASN A 90 -4.89 -18.03 5.28
CA ASN A 90 -4.55 -19.44 5.55
C ASN A 90 -3.06 -19.76 5.31
N LEU A 91 -2.31 -18.87 4.69
CA LEU A 91 -0.87 -19.03 4.49
C LEU A 91 -0.08 -18.49 5.69
N THR A 92 1.11 -19.06 5.89
CA THR A 92 2.07 -18.59 6.90
C THR A 92 2.86 -17.39 6.38
N ALA A 93 3.56 -16.68 7.26
CA ALA A 93 4.47 -15.61 6.86
C ALA A 93 5.58 -16.16 5.94
N GLU A 94 6.11 -17.36 6.22
CA GLU A 94 7.09 -18.04 5.37
C GLU A 94 6.53 -18.33 3.96
N ALA A 95 5.28 -18.78 3.84
CA ALA A 95 4.66 -19.01 2.53
C ALA A 95 4.46 -17.70 1.74
N HIS A 96 4.15 -16.57 2.42
CA HIS A 96 4.11 -15.26 1.77
C HIS A 96 5.50 -14.81 1.32
N ARG A 97 6.54 -15.02 2.15
CA ARG A 97 7.93 -14.75 1.78
C ARG A 97 8.31 -15.47 0.48
N GLN A 98 8.04 -16.77 0.38
CA GLN A 98 8.31 -17.56 -0.82
C GLN A 98 7.54 -17.01 -2.03
N PHE A 99 6.25 -16.71 -1.86
CA PHE A 99 5.45 -16.09 -2.92
C PHE A 99 6.06 -14.76 -3.40
N TYR A 100 6.50 -13.90 -2.47
CA TYR A 100 7.11 -12.61 -2.84
C TYR A 100 8.48 -12.80 -3.52
N GLN A 101 9.29 -13.75 -3.10
CA GLN A 101 10.56 -14.09 -3.76
C GLN A 101 10.36 -14.58 -5.20
N GLU A 102 9.30 -15.33 -5.45
CA GLU A 102 8.99 -15.86 -6.79
C GLU A 102 8.43 -14.79 -7.74
N HIS A 103 7.64 -13.84 -7.23
CA HIS A 103 6.88 -12.89 -8.05
C HIS A 103 7.47 -11.49 -8.12
N PHE A 104 8.34 -11.12 -7.18
CA PHE A 104 8.99 -9.81 -7.11
C PHE A 104 10.51 -9.96 -7.18
N PRO A 105 11.12 -9.80 -8.36
CA PRO A 105 12.57 -10.03 -8.56
C PRO A 105 13.49 -9.17 -7.69
N ARG A 106 12.96 -8.03 -7.18
CA ARG A 106 13.68 -7.09 -6.33
C ARG A 106 13.39 -7.29 -4.84
N PHE A 107 12.70 -8.37 -4.45
CA PHE A 107 12.38 -8.66 -3.05
C PHE A 107 13.63 -8.74 -2.18
N ILE A 108 13.63 -8.00 -1.06
CA ILE A 108 14.78 -7.85 -0.17
C ILE A 108 14.64 -8.82 1.02
N ASP A 109 15.03 -10.06 0.78
CA ASP A 109 14.86 -11.18 1.73
C ASP A 109 15.51 -10.95 3.10
N LYS A 110 16.74 -10.42 3.10
CA LYS A 110 17.45 -10.10 4.35
C LYS A 110 16.72 -9.03 5.19
N ARG A 111 16.10 -8.04 4.52
CA ARG A 111 15.29 -7.05 5.22
C ARG A 111 14.03 -7.69 5.80
N PHE A 112 13.37 -8.55 5.03
CA PHE A 112 12.17 -9.25 5.49
C PHE A 112 12.44 -10.06 6.76
N THR A 113 13.44 -10.92 6.77
CA THR A 113 13.79 -11.72 7.95
C THR A 113 14.17 -10.85 9.14
N GLY A 114 14.97 -9.80 8.92
CA GLY A 114 15.34 -8.87 9.99
C GLY A 114 14.15 -8.11 10.59
N LEU A 115 13.17 -7.70 9.78
CA LEU A 115 11.97 -7.03 10.28
C LEU A 115 11.01 -8.00 10.99
N MET A 116 10.88 -9.23 10.50
CA MET A 116 10.10 -10.28 11.18
C MET A 116 10.66 -10.56 12.58
N ASP A 117 11.98 -10.65 12.70
CA ASP A 117 12.66 -10.87 13.99
C ASP A 117 12.50 -9.64 14.90
N PHE A 118 12.69 -8.43 14.36
CA PHE A 118 12.57 -7.17 15.12
C PHE A 118 11.18 -6.98 15.74
N PHE A 119 10.12 -7.30 14.99
CA PHE A 119 8.73 -7.20 15.44
C PHE A 119 8.23 -8.48 16.12
N GLU A 120 9.09 -9.48 16.32
CA GLU A 120 8.78 -10.77 16.95
C GLU A 120 7.56 -11.47 16.29
N LEU A 121 7.43 -11.36 14.97
CA LEU A 121 6.33 -11.96 14.23
C LEU A 121 6.58 -13.45 13.92
N PRO A 122 5.57 -14.32 14.12
CA PRO A 122 5.76 -15.77 13.94
C PRO A 122 5.80 -16.16 12.47
N MET A 123 6.92 -16.74 12.00
CA MET A 123 7.13 -17.16 10.61
C MET A 123 6.21 -18.31 10.16
N HIS A 124 5.92 -19.26 11.05
CA HIS A 124 5.25 -20.52 10.70
C HIS A 124 3.79 -20.60 11.14
N LYS A 125 3.24 -19.51 11.66
CA LYS A 125 1.82 -19.43 12.04
C LYS A 125 1.01 -18.86 10.88
N PRO A 126 -0.16 -19.44 10.53
CA PRO A 126 -1.06 -18.86 9.53
C PRO A 126 -1.54 -17.46 9.94
N LEU A 127 -1.65 -16.53 8.96
CA LEU A 127 -2.00 -15.13 9.23
C LEU A 127 -3.37 -14.94 9.88
N ARG A 128 -4.31 -15.88 9.68
CA ARG A 128 -5.59 -15.86 10.41
C ARG A 128 -5.43 -15.87 11.94
N GLY A 129 -4.30 -16.38 12.43
CA GLY A 129 -3.97 -16.41 13.84
C GLY A 129 -3.17 -15.20 14.36
N PHE A 130 -2.86 -14.24 13.49
CA PHE A 130 -2.23 -12.99 13.88
C PHE A 130 -3.27 -12.04 14.49
N SER A 131 -2.86 -11.21 15.46
CA SER A 131 -3.67 -10.08 15.90
C SER A 131 -3.81 -9.04 14.77
N THR A 132 -4.76 -8.10 14.90
CA THR A 132 -4.91 -7.01 13.93
C THR A 132 -3.60 -6.21 13.79
N GLY A 133 -2.96 -5.87 14.90
CA GLY A 133 -1.66 -5.17 14.90
C GLY A 133 -0.58 -5.98 14.18
N GLN A 134 -0.45 -7.28 14.47
CA GLN A 134 0.51 -8.16 13.78
C GLN A 134 0.24 -8.24 12.27
N LYS A 135 -1.02 -8.26 11.84
CA LYS A 135 -1.36 -8.24 10.41
C LYS A 135 -0.94 -6.94 9.75
N ASN A 136 -1.20 -5.80 10.39
CA ASN A 136 -0.78 -4.49 9.89
C ASN A 136 0.75 -4.39 9.78
N GLN A 137 1.47 -4.82 10.82
CA GLN A 137 2.94 -4.88 10.80
C GLN A 137 3.44 -5.75 9.64
N PHE A 138 2.87 -6.93 9.48
CA PHE A 138 3.26 -7.86 8.42
C PHE A 138 3.01 -7.28 7.02
N GLU A 139 1.88 -6.61 6.80
CA GLU A 139 1.55 -5.92 5.55
C GLU A 139 2.59 -4.84 5.21
N VAL A 140 2.95 -4.01 6.19
CA VAL A 140 3.99 -3.00 6.03
C VAL A 140 5.36 -3.63 5.75
N ILE A 141 5.72 -4.70 6.45
CA ILE A 141 6.99 -5.43 6.20
C ILE A 141 7.05 -5.91 4.75
N LEU A 142 6.00 -6.54 4.24
CA LEU A 142 5.96 -6.99 2.85
C LEU A 142 6.12 -5.83 1.87
N ALA A 143 5.41 -4.72 2.09
CA ALA A 143 5.51 -3.54 1.23
C ALA A 143 6.92 -2.94 1.23
N LEU A 144 7.58 -2.85 2.38
CA LEU A 144 8.96 -2.36 2.52
C LEU A 144 10.00 -3.30 1.90
N CYS A 145 9.69 -4.59 1.79
CA CYS A 145 10.61 -5.62 1.29
C CYS A 145 10.38 -5.98 -0.18
N GLN A 146 9.28 -5.58 -0.80
CA GLN A 146 8.96 -5.87 -2.19
C GLN A 146 10.03 -5.36 -3.17
N GLY A 147 10.80 -4.32 -2.80
CA GLY A 147 11.80 -3.69 -3.66
C GLY A 147 11.20 -2.68 -4.64
N ALA A 148 10.02 -2.15 -4.33
CA ALA A 148 9.36 -1.11 -5.09
C ALA A 148 10.09 0.24 -4.99
N ASP A 149 9.92 1.10 -6.01
CA ASP A 149 10.48 2.45 -6.02
C ASP A 149 9.58 3.43 -5.23
N TYR A 150 8.28 3.15 -5.17
CA TYR A 150 7.28 3.93 -4.42
C TYR A 150 6.45 3.00 -3.56
N ILE A 151 6.29 3.40 -2.30
CA ILE A 151 5.52 2.65 -1.31
C ILE A 151 4.32 3.50 -0.90
N LEU A 152 3.13 2.97 -1.14
CA LEU A 152 1.86 3.57 -0.73
C LEU A 152 1.42 2.91 0.57
N MET A 153 1.06 3.71 1.56
CA MET A 153 0.60 3.21 2.86
C MET A 153 -0.73 3.86 3.23
N ASP A 154 -1.78 3.06 3.37
CA ASP A 154 -3.11 3.52 3.78
C ASP A 154 -3.38 3.12 5.22
N GLU A 155 -3.35 4.10 6.11
CA GLU A 155 -3.53 3.92 7.56
C GLU A 155 -2.63 2.81 8.17
N PRO A 156 -1.31 2.82 7.91
CA PRO A 156 -0.42 1.70 8.27
C PRO A 156 -0.35 1.41 9.77
N PHE A 157 -0.79 2.35 10.60
CA PHE A 157 -0.79 2.25 12.06
C PHE A 157 -2.19 2.08 12.67
N ALA A 158 -3.22 1.84 11.85
CA ALA A 158 -4.57 1.61 12.34
C ALA A 158 -4.60 0.36 13.26
N GLY A 159 -5.18 0.49 14.45
CA GLY A 159 -5.29 -0.62 15.41
C GLY A 159 -3.99 -1.03 16.10
N ASN A 160 -2.89 -0.29 15.92
CA ASN A 160 -1.64 -0.50 16.66
C ASN A 160 -1.62 0.39 17.91
N ASP A 161 -1.17 -0.18 19.04
CA ASP A 161 -0.86 0.59 20.26
C ASP A 161 0.30 1.56 20.01
N ILE A 162 0.34 2.65 20.82
CA ILE A 162 1.35 3.70 20.72
C ILE A 162 2.77 3.14 20.78
N PHE A 163 3.02 2.09 21.57
CA PHE A 163 4.33 1.42 21.68
C PHE A 163 4.81 0.80 20.37
N ASN A 164 3.89 0.24 19.57
CA ASN A 164 4.24 -0.32 18.26
C ASN A 164 4.50 0.75 17.19
N ARG A 165 3.99 1.98 17.38
CA ARG A 165 4.27 3.11 16.46
C ARG A 165 5.70 3.60 16.56
N GLU A 166 6.25 3.68 17.80
CA GLU A 166 7.63 4.12 18.00
C GLU A 166 8.65 3.17 17.36
N ASP A 167 8.35 1.87 17.31
CA ASP A 167 9.23 0.89 16.68
C ASP A 167 9.28 1.02 15.16
N PHE A 168 8.18 1.43 14.51
CA PHE A 168 8.18 1.75 13.09
C PHE A 168 9.03 2.96 12.71
N TYR A 169 9.22 3.92 13.62
CA TYR A 169 10.11 5.06 13.37
C TYR A 169 11.60 4.70 13.41
N LYS A 170 11.96 3.50 13.84
CA LYS A 170 13.34 3.01 13.89
C LYS A 170 13.73 2.20 12.65
N VAL A 171 12.79 1.89 11.79
CA VAL A 171 12.93 1.11 10.56
C VAL A 171 12.96 1.99 9.33
#